data_ef70a95f97e544ca2cc6319c3255612b
#
_entry.id   ef70a95f97e544ca2cc6319c3255612b
#
_cell.length_a   1.000
_cell.length_b   1.000
_cell.length_c   1.000
_cell.angle_alpha   90.00
_cell.angle_beta   90.00
_cell.angle_gamma   90.00
#
_symmetry.space_group_name_H-M   'P 1'
#
loop_
_entity.id
_entity.type
_entity.pdbx_description
1 polymer ?
#
loop_
_entity_poly.entity_id
_entity_poly.type
_entity_poly.pdbx_seq_one_letter_code
_entity_poly.pdbx_strand_id
1 'polypeptide(L)'
;MSTSIFNLIVILLSVSSCIGSPVSDKRSRLERRYSGKATWFIPDTGACGDVNSSSDHIVAMNHAQYQGGAPCHKTVSITNKANGKTIQAKVTDECPPCGYGSLDLSPSVFKALGNMDDGILPVSSPQVSGSEIGPPVICIAYFV
;
A
#
# COMPACT_ATOMS: atom_id res chain seq x y z
N MET A 1 -17.27 63.85 45.38
CA MET A 1 -16.87 62.56 45.91
C MET A 1 -17.50 61.49 45.08
N SER A 2 -16.77 61.00 44.11
CA SER A 2 -17.30 60.02 43.17
C SER A 2 -16.24 58.90 43.01
N THR A 3 -16.57 57.74 43.54
CA THR A 3 -15.73 56.53 43.47
C THR A 3 -16.06 55.78 42.19
N SER A 4 -15.12 55.83 41.24
CA SER A 4 -15.20 55.11 40.01
C SER A 4 -14.83 53.64 40.24
N ILE A 5 -15.75 52.75 40.04
CA ILE A 5 -15.50 51.30 40.13
C ILE A 5 -14.96 50.84 38.77
N PHE A 6 -13.66 50.54 38.72
CA PHE A 6 -13.02 49.88 37.58
C PHE A 6 -13.49 48.42 37.52
N ASN A 7 -14.31 48.13 36.53
CA ASN A 7 -14.73 46.78 36.24
C ASN A 7 -13.64 46.08 35.40
N LEU A 8 -12.80 45.30 36.08
CA LEU A 8 -11.76 44.53 35.44
C LEU A 8 -12.37 43.24 34.83
N ILE A 9 -12.69 43.30 33.54
CA ILE A 9 -13.12 42.11 32.81
C ILE A 9 -11.87 41.30 32.55
N VAL A 10 -11.67 40.24 33.35
CA VAL A 10 -10.67 39.21 33.11
C VAL A 10 -11.21 38.30 32.00
N ILE A 11 -10.74 38.50 30.78
CA ILE A 11 -11.02 37.58 29.69
C ILE A 11 -10.10 36.36 29.92
N LEU A 12 -10.67 35.30 30.48
CA LEU A 12 -10.04 33.96 30.53
C LEU A 12 -9.98 33.39 29.11
N LEU A 13 -8.83 33.54 28.48
CA LEU A 13 -8.48 32.78 27.28
C LEU A 13 -8.33 31.30 27.65
N SER A 14 -9.39 30.54 27.51
CA SER A 14 -9.33 29.09 27.59
C SER A 14 -8.63 28.54 26.35
N VAL A 15 -7.33 28.29 26.48
CA VAL A 15 -6.58 27.52 25.48
C VAL A 15 -7.06 26.08 25.59
N SER A 16 -8.01 25.73 24.73
CA SER A 16 -8.46 24.35 24.57
C SER A 16 -7.36 23.57 23.87
N SER A 17 -6.47 22.96 24.64
CA SER A 17 -5.48 22.03 24.12
C SER A 17 -6.20 20.79 23.60
N CYS A 18 -6.36 20.68 22.27
CA CYS A 18 -6.74 19.43 21.63
C CYS A 18 -5.61 18.40 21.81
N ILE A 19 -5.61 17.72 22.96
CA ILE A 19 -4.83 16.51 23.13
C ILE A 19 -5.61 15.38 22.46
N GLY A 20 -5.54 15.35 21.14
CA GLY A 20 -5.96 14.21 20.35
C GLY A 20 -4.94 13.10 20.54
N SER A 21 -5.17 12.20 21.49
CA SER A 21 -4.47 10.92 21.51
C SER A 21 -4.69 10.25 20.17
N PRO A 22 -3.65 9.77 19.46
CA PRO A 22 -3.85 8.93 18.30
C PRO A 22 -4.48 7.64 18.81
N VAL A 23 -5.80 7.53 18.63
CA VAL A 23 -6.48 6.25 18.74
C VAL A 23 -5.89 5.41 17.62
N SER A 24 -4.94 4.57 17.98
CA SER A 24 -4.46 3.49 17.13
C SER A 24 -5.62 2.51 16.95
N ASP A 25 -6.57 2.91 16.10
CA ASP A 25 -7.62 2.01 15.64
C ASP A 25 -6.94 0.97 14.75
N LYS A 26 -6.46 -0.09 15.37
CA LYS A 26 -6.17 -1.36 14.72
C LYS A 26 -7.49 -2.01 14.27
N ARG A 27 -8.33 -1.26 13.59
CA ARG A 27 -9.29 -1.90 12.69
C ARG A 27 -8.41 -2.65 11.71
N SER A 28 -8.44 -3.96 11.79
CA SER A 28 -7.97 -4.84 10.73
C SER A 28 -8.73 -4.41 9.48
N ARG A 29 -8.12 -3.46 8.73
CA ARG A 29 -8.58 -3.07 7.41
C ARG A 29 -8.60 -4.38 6.66
N LEU A 30 -9.78 -4.85 6.29
CA LEU A 30 -9.94 -5.96 5.36
C LEU A 30 -9.25 -5.53 4.07
N GLU A 31 -7.93 -5.76 4.01
CA GLU A 31 -7.17 -5.52 2.79
C GLU A 31 -7.80 -6.39 1.71
N ARG A 32 -8.36 -5.73 0.72
CA ARG A 32 -8.93 -6.43 -0.43
C ARG A 32 -7.80 -7.22 -1.08
N ARG A 33 -7.86 -8.55 -0.93
CA ARG A 33 -6.89 -9.45 -1.55
C ARG A 33 -7.37 -9.86 -2.91
N TYR A 34 -6.49 -9.77 -3.87
CA TYR A 34 -6.72 -10.27 -5.22
C TYR A 34 -6.16 -11.68 -5.34
N SER A 35 -6.89 -12.55 -6.03
CA SER A 35 -6.46 -13.91 -6.32
C SER A 35 -6.24 -14.05 -7.82
N GLY A 36 -5.15 -14.68 -8.20
CA GLY A 36 -4.77 -14.93 -9.59
C GLY A 36 -3.74 -16.04 -9.69
N LYS A 37 -3.02 -16.04 -10.79
CA LYS A 37 -1.91 -16.94 -11.07
C LYS A 37 -0.61 -16.15 -11.06
N ALA A 38 0.48 -16.78 -10.65
CA ALA A 38 1.82 -16.27 -10.84
C ALA A 38 2.57 -17.16 -11.82
N THR A 39 3.20 -16.56 -12.81
CA THR A 39 4.20 -17.14 -13.70
C THR A 39 5.57 -16.56 -13.35
N TRP A 40 6.59 -16.87 -14.11
CA TRP A 40 7.92 -16.27 -13.94
C TRP A 40 8.51 -15.89 -15.29
N PHE A 41 9.37 -14.87 -15.29
CA PHE A 41 10.05 -14.35 -16.47
C PHE A 41 11.53 -14.03 -16.14
N ILE A 42 12.33 -13.85 -17.15
CA ILE A 42 13.70 -13.35 -17.00
C ILE A 42 13.66 -11.82 -17.07
N PRO A 43 13.93 -11.11 -15.95
CA PRO A 43 13.89 -9.66 -15.95
C PRO A 43 15.02 -9.02 -16.77
N ASP A 44 14.73 -7.82 -17.27
CA ASP A 44 15.65 -6.88 -17.88
C ASP A 44 15.19 -5.46 -17.52
N THR A 45 15.06 -4.56 -18.48
CA THR A 45 14.49 -3.22 -18.24
C THR A 45 12.98 -3.30 -18.11
N GLY A 46 12.46 -3.03 -16.91
CA GLY A 46 11.04 -3.05 -16.63
C GLY A 46 10.33 -1.75 -17.01
N ALA A 47 9.00 -1.80 -17.08
CA ALA A 47 8.15 -0.64 -17.44
C ALA A 47 8.25 0.52 -16.42
N CYS A 48 8.73 0.28 -15.21
CA CYS A 48 9.03 1.33 -14.22
C CYS A 48 10.41 1.99 -14.43
N GLY A 49 11.18 1.56 -15.42
CA GLY A 49 12.48 2.10 -15.77
C GLY A 49 13.68 1.47 -15.04
N ASP A 50 13.45 0.53 -14.13
CA ASP A 50 14.52 -0.19 -13.44
C ASP A 50 15.10 -1.30 -14.33
N VAL A 51 16.42 -1.50 -14.26
CA VAL A 51 17.08 -2.69 -14.79
C VAL A 51 17.21 -3.71 -13.68
N ASN A 52 16.68 -4.91 -13.88
CA ASN A 52 16.64 -5.95 -12.87
C ASN A 52 17.22 -7.26 -13.37
N SER A 53 17.60 -8.13 -12.45
CA SER A 53 18.15 -9.46 -12.69
C SER A 53 17.25 -10.57 -12.12
N SER A 54 17.54 -11.81 -12.50
CA SER A 54 16.82 -12.98 -12.00
C SER A 54 16.95 -13.22 -10.49
N SER A 55 17.95 -12.59 -9.84
CA SER A 55 18.16 -12.66 -8.38
C SER A 55 17.38 -11.60 -7.61
N ASP A 56 16.89 -10.56 -8.28
CA ASP A 56 16.16 -9.48 -7.64
C ASP A 56 14.73 -9.92 -7.28
N HIS A 57 14.25 -9.46 -6.13
CA HIS A 57 12.88 -9.73 -5.70
C HIS A 57 11.93 -8.71 -6.32
N ILE A 58 11.56 -8.97 -7.57
CA ILE A 58 10.68 -8.08 -8.35
C ILE A 58 9.49 -8.83 -8.92
N VAL A 59 8.48 -8.04 -9.30
CA VAL A 59 7.24 -8.52 -9.88
C VAL A 59 6.76 -7.58 -10.99
N ALA A 60 6.29 -8.17 -12.08
CA ALA A 60 5.51 -7.50 -13.11
C ALA A 60 4.02 -7.66 -12.79
N MET A 61 3.30 -6.53 -12.78
CA MET A 61 1.90 -6.46 -12.41
C MET A 61 1.02 -6.49 -13.66
N ASN A 62 -0.16 -7.14 -13.59
CA ASN A 62 -1.10 -7.11 -14.69
C ASN A 62 -1.52 -5.68 -15.03
N HIS A 63 -1.86 -5.44 -16.31
CA HIS A 63 -2.18 -4.11 -16.85
C HIS A 63 -3.23 -3.35 -16.03
N ALA A 64 -4.32 -4.02 -15.65
CA ALA A 64 -5.43 -3.37 -14.95
C ALA A 64 -5.06 -2.84 -13.56
N GLN A 65 -4.13 -3.50 -12.87
CA GLN A 65 -3.64 -3.09 -11.53
C GLN A 65 -2.36 -2.26 -11.62
N TYR A 66 -1.64 -2.30 -12.74
CA TYR A 66 -0.47 -1.46 -13.01
C TYR A 66 -0.84 0.01 -13.17
N GLN A 67 -2.01 0.31 -13.75
CA GLN A 67 -2.60 1.66 -13.80
C GLN A 67 -1.62 2.74 -14.27
N GLY A 68 -0.87 2.45 -15.35
CA GLY A 68 0.11 3.40 -15.90
C GLY A 68 1.31 3.71 -14.98
N GLY A 69 1.68 2.77 -14.10
CA GLY A 69 2.86 2.90 -13.24
C GLY A 69 2.57 3.35 -11.80
N ALA A 70 1.30 3.52 -11.42
CA ALA A 70 0.95 3.91 -10.04
C ALA A 70 1.55 3.02 -8.94
N PRO A 71 1.71 1.69 -9.10
CA PRO A 71 2.35 0.82 -8.13
C PRO A 71 3.88 0.72 -8.28
N CYS A 72 4.52 1.39 -9.24
CA CYS A 72 5.96 1.34 -9.42
C CYS A 72 6.72 1.59 -8.12
N HIS A 73 7.73 0.77 -7.88
CA HIS A 73 8.63 0.77 -6.72
C HIS A 73 7.96 0.45 -5.37
N LYS A 74 6.65 0.16 -5.36
CA LYS A 74 5.97 -0.30 -4.15
C LYS A 74 6.23 -1.78 -3.92
N THR A 75 6.23 -2.16 -2.66
CA THR A 75 6.38 -3.57 -2.25
C THR A 75 5.00 -4.22 -2.12
N VAL A 76 4.88 -5.42 -2.67
CA VAL A 76 3.69 -6.26 -2.54
C VAL A 76 4.01 -7.55 -1.81
N SER A 77 3.12 -7.98 -0.94
CA SER A 77 3.17 -9.30 -0.31
C SER A 77 2.44 -10.31 -1.19
N ILE A 78 3.13 -11.35 -1.63
CA ILE A 78 2.58 -12.38 -2.50
C ILE A 78 2.52 -13.69 -1.72
N THR A 79 1.34 -14.30 -1.64
CA THR A 79 1.12 -15.56 -0.95
C THR A 79 0.75 -16.65 -1.93
N ASN A 80 1.49 -17.75 -1.95
CA ASN A 80 1.08 -18.96 -2.66
C ASN A 80 -0.04 -19.65 -1.87
N LYS A 81 -1.20 -19.77 -2.47
CA LYS A 81 -2.42 -20.33 -1.84
C LYS A 81 -2.34 -21.84 -1.64
N ALA A 82 -1.46 -22.54 -2.37
CA ALA A 82 -1.31 -23.99 -2.26
C ALA A 82 -0.54 -24.42 -1.01
N ASN A 83 0.40 -23.59 -0.55
CA ASN A 83 1.29 -23.95 0.56
C ASN A 83 1.40 -22.88 1.67
N GLY A 84 0.77 -21.73 1.49
CA GLY A 84 0.75 -20.62 2.46
C GLY A 84 2.05 -19.81 2.51
N LYS A 85 3.07 -20.12 1.72
CA LYS A 85 4.32 -19.35 1.69
C LYS A 85 4.05 -17.93 1.20
N THR A 86 4.68 -16.96 1.85
CA THR A 86 4.55 -15.54 1.52
C THR A 86 5.93 -14.92 1.33
N ILE A 87 6.07 -14.08 0.33
CA ILE A 87 7.27 -13.29 0.06
C ILE A 87 6.89 -11.86 -0.32
N GLN A 88 7.82 -10.93 -0.11
CA GLN A 88 7.68 -9.55 -0.57
C GLN A 88 8.51 -9.34 -1.84
N ALA A 89 7.94 -8.62 -2.80
CA ALA A 89 8.61 -8.24 -4.02
C ALA A 89 8.27 -6.80 -4.40
N LYS A 90 9.21 -6.11 -5.06
CA LYS A 90 9.04 -4.74 -5.56
C LYS A 90 8.39 -4.77 -6.95
N VAL A 91 7.41 -3.93 -7.18
CA VAL A 91 6.82 -3.73 -8.50
C VAL A 91 7.78 -2.91 -9.36
N THR A 92 8.27 -3.47 -10.44
CA THR A 92 9.20 -2.81 -11.37
C THR A 92 8.78 -2.93 -12.83
N ASP A 93 7.74 -3.74 -13.10
CA ASP A 93 7.36 -4.03 -14.47
C ASP A 93 5.85 -4.24 -14.63
N GLU A 94 5.40 -4.24 -15.87
CA GLU A 94 4.04 -4.52 -16.30
C GLU A 94 3.97 -5.85 -17.05
N CYS A 95 2.93 -6.63 -16.79
CA CYS A 95 2.61 -7.84 -17.53
C CYS A 95 1.28 -7.65 -18.29
N PRO A 96 1.29 -7.12 -19.54
CA PRO A 96 0.06 -6.87 -20.30
C PRO A 96 -0.83 -8.10 -20.51
N PRO A 97 -0.29 -9.30 -20.79
CA PRO A 97 -1.11 -10.51 -20.99
C PRO A 97 -1.63 -11.12 -19.68
N CYS A 98 -1.15 -10.66 -18.51
CA CYS A 98 -1.60 -11.19 -17.23
C CYS A 98 -3.04 -10.78 -16.94
N GLY A 99 -3.90 -11.75 -16.61
CA GLY A 99 -5.26 -11.48 -16.16
C GLY A 99 -5.30 -10.77 -14.81
N TYR A 100 -6.42 -10.14 -14.50
CA TYR A 100 -6.61 -9.41 -13.23
C TYR A 100 -6.26 -10.26 -12.00
N GLY A 101 -5.46 -9.71 -11.09
CA GLY A 101 -4.96 -10.41 -9.90
C GLY A 101 -3.77 -11.34 -10.18
N SER A 102 -3.40 -11.57 -11.42
CA SER A 102 -2.24 -12.39 -11.80
C SER A 102 -0.97 -11.54 -11.86
N LEU A 103 0.16 -12.19 -11.65
CA LEU A 103 1.48 -11.58 -11.53
C LEU A 103 2.49 -12.38 -12.36
N ASP A 104 3.55 -11.72 -12.81
CA ASP A 104 4.73 -12.39 -13.36
C ASP A 104 5.94 -12.08 -12.49
N LEU A 105 6.63 -13.10 -12.03
CA LEU A 105 7.61 -13.02 -10.94
C LEU A 105 9.04 -13.21 -11.47
N SER A 106 10.01 -12.57 -10.82
CA SER A 106 11.39 -12.98 -11.02
C SER A 106 11.63 -14.42 -10.56
N PRO A 107 12.64 -15.12 -11.10
CA PRO A 107 12.94 -16.49 -10.72
C PRO A 107 13.22 -16.65 -9.22
N SER A 108 13.85 -15.68 -8.58
CA SER A 108 14.12 -15.68 -7.14
C SER A 108 12.83 -15.68 -6.31
N VAL A 109 11.85 -14.87 -6.67
CA VAL A 109 10.54 -14.77 -6.00
C VAL A 109 9.73 -16.05 -6.23
N PHE A 110 9.69 -16.54 -7.47
CA PHE A 110 8.95 -17.76 -7.79
C PHE A 110 9.48 -18.96 -7.03
N LYS A 111 10.82 -19.15 -6.99
CA LYS A 111 11.49 -20.24 -6.22
C LYS A 111 11.19 -20.19 -4.73
N ALA A 112 11.09 -18.99 -4.15
CA ALA A 112 10.75 -18.86 -2.74
C ALA A 112 9.31 -19.28 -2.43
N LEU A 113 8.39 -19.12 -3.40
CA LEU A 113 6.99 -19.47 -3.26
C LEU A 113 6.69 -20.94 -3.60
N GLY A 114 7.41 -21.55 -4.56
CA GLY A 114 7.13 -22.88 -5.07
C GLY A 114 8.25 -23.49 -5.89
N ASN A 115 7.95 -24.58 -6.61
CA ASN A 115 8.89 -25.20 -7.51
C ASN A 115 8.82 -24.54 -8.91
N MET A 116 9.98 -24.31 -9.51
CA MET A 116 10.04 -23.75 -10.88
C MET A 116 9.39 -24.65 -11.94
N ASP A 117 9.42 -25.97 -11.73
CA ASP A 117 8.84 -26.96 -12.61
C ASP A 117 7.30 -26.87 -12.66
N ASP A 118 6.67 -26.29 -11.64
CA ASP A 118 5.23 -26.08 -11.63
C ASP A 118 4.80 -25.05 -12.71
N GLY A 119 5.69 -24.12 -13.06
CA GLY A 119 5.47 -23.09 -14.07
C GLY A 119 4.39 -22.05 -13.71
N ILE A 120 3.37 -22.44 -12.95
CA ILE A 120 2.26 -21.59 -12.53
C ILE A 120 1.90 -21.90 -11.08
N LEU A 121 1.79 -20.84 -10.25
CA LEU A 121 1.35 -20.93 -8.85
C LEU A 121 0.03 -20.20 -8.63
N PRO A 122 -0.91 -20.75 -7.83
CA PRO A 122 -2.09 -20.01 -7.39
C PRO A 122 -1.68 -18.99 -6.31
N VAL A 123 -1.83 -17.70 -6.59
CA VAL A 123 -1.41 -16.65 -5.65
C VAL A 123 -2.53 -15.75 -5.20
N SER A 124 -2.31 -15.08 -4.07
CA SER A 124 -3.05 -13.91 -3.65
C SER A 124 -2.10 -12.79 -3.23
N SER A 125 -2.49 -11.56 -3.56
CA SER A 125 -1.76 -10.35 -3.14
C SER A 125 -2.75 -9.30 -2.62
N PRO A 126 -2.35 -8.44 -1.67
CA PRO A 126 -3.14 -7.29 -1.29
C PRO A 126 -3.18 -6.26 -2.43
N GLN A 127 -4.16 -5.38 -2.40
CA GLN A 127 -4.17 -4.23 -3.29
C GLN A 127 -2.98 -3.32 -2.96
N VAL A 128 -2.17 -3.01 -3.96
CA VAL A 128 -1.18 -1.94 -3.84
C VAL A 128 -1.92 -0.63 -4.03
N SER A 129 -2.43 -0.06 -2.93
CA SER A 129 -3.03 1.26 -2.98
C SER A 129 -1.92 2.31 -3.11
N GLY A 130 -2.01 3.14 -4.16
CA GLY A 130 -1.22 4.36 -4.24
C GLY A 130 -1.58 5.26 -3.06
N SER A 131 -0.55 5.73 -2.36
CA SER A 131 -0.56 6.76 -1.31
C SER A 131 -1.78 6.76 -0.38
N GLU A 132 -1.56 6.44 0.87
CA GLU A 132 -2.46 6.85 1.94
C GLU A 132 -2.51 8.39 2.00
N ILE A 133 -3.41 8.98 1.22
CA ILE A 133 -3.93 10.30 1.58
C ILE A 133 -4.96 9.96 2.65
N GLY A 134 -4.54 10.03 3.91
CA GLY A 134 -5.48 10.02 5.03
C GLY A 134 -6.57 11.07 4.76
N PRO A 135 -7.82 10.82 5.17
CA PRO A 135 -8.86 11.81 4.98
C PRO A 135 -8.43 13.13 5.62
N PRO A 136 -8.68 14.28 4.96
CA PRO A 136 -8.36 15.58 5.55
C PRO A 136 -9.08 15.67 6.90
N VAL A 137 -8.29 15.97 7.95
CA VAL A 137 -8.87 16.25 9.27
C VAL A 137 -9.60 17.59 9.13
N ILE A 138 -10.89 17.53 8.81
CA ILE A 138 -11.75 18.72 8.79
C ILE A 138 -12.06 19.05 10.24
N CYS A 139 -11.32 20.00 10.82
CA CYS A 139 -11.72 20.62 12.07
C CYS A 139 -12.92 21.51 11.77
N ILE A 140 -14.13 20.99 12.00
CA ILE A 140 -15.34 21.82 11.97
C ILE A 140 -15.34 22.62 13.26
N ALA A 141 -14.95 23.90 13.18
CA ALA A 141 -15.15 24.83 14.27
C ALA A 141 -16.64 25.16 14.31
N TYR A 142 -17.36 24.63 15.31
CA TYR A 142 -18.69 25.10 15.65
C TYR A 142 -18.54 26.45 16.34
N PHE A 143 -18.91 27.54 15.66
CA PHE A 143 -19.22 28.80 16.30
C PHE A 143 -20.64 28.70 16.89
N VAL A 144 -20.72 28.82 18.21
CA VAL A 144 -21.96 29.12 18.94
C VAL A 144 -21.95 30.61 19.27
#